data_1a9342870b19a279ee73ff537001dae0
#
_entry.id   1a9342870b19a279ee73ff537001dae0
#
_cell.length_a   1.000
_cell.length_b   1.000
_cell.length_c   1.000
_cell.angle_alpha   90.00
_cell.angle_beta   90.00
_cell.angle_gamma   90.00
#
_symmetry.space_group_name_H-M   'P 1'
#
loop_
_entity.id
_entity.type
_entity.pdbx_description
1 polymer ?
#
loop_
_entity_poly.entity_id
_entity_poly.type
_entity_poly.pdbx_seq_one_letter_code
_entity_poly.pdbx_strand_id
1 'polypeptide(L)'
;MTAEQPEGTLRSIRISPRVTTFPTDRAAARALARRIVAAVTVNPWLVLGLPTGRTPVALYHELATLHAHGRADFSRVTTFNLDEFLGIPASHPGSYRAFMERHLFDHVNIAAERRHFLDGSAPDPEDECRRYERTIAAAGGIDLQVLGIGTNGHIGFNEPAHELEARTHRVTLKPETRRSNASLFNGDAAAVPPEALSMGMATILRARSIVLLATGRSKAGCVERVVNGPLTTDLPASFLQLHHDVDVMLDTAAAEKLGTA
;
A
#
# COMPACT_ATOMS: atom_id res chain seq x y z
N MET A 1 -18.32 16.59 55.49
CA MET A 1 -18.69 15.56 54.50
C MET A 1 -18.20 16.04 53.17
N THR A 2 -17.00 15.62 52.78
CA THR A 2 -16.37 15.87 51.48
C THR A 2 -16.72 14.73 50.56
N ALA A 3 -17.44 15.02 49.49
CA ALA A 3 -17.77 14.04 48.47
C ALA A 3 -16.56 13.77 47.60
N GLU A 4 -16.02 12.55 47.67
CA GLU A 4 -15.03 12.02 46.73
C GLU A 4 -15.73 11.79 45.37
N GLN A 5 -15.22 12.45 44.35
CA GLN A 5 -15.61 12.15 42.96
C GLN A 5 -14.83 10.88 42.52
N PRO A 6 -15.47 9.90 41.85
CA PRO A 6 -14.77 8.76 41.34
C PRO A 6 -13.92 9.19 40.12
N GLU A 7 -12.60 9.05 40.21
CA GLU A 7 -11.71 9.12 39.07
C GLU A 7 -12.03 8.00 38.09
N GLY A 8 -12.82 8.32 37.09
CA GLY A 8 -13.07 7.45 35.95
C GLY A 8 -11.79 7.32 35.13
N THR A 9 -11.06 6.21 35.32
CA THR A 9 -9.92 5.85 34.48
C THR A 9 -10.42 5.63 33.06
N LEU A 10 -10.26 6.63 32.20
CA LEU A 10 -10.42 6.47 30.76
C LEU A 10 -9.40 5.42 30.30
N ARG A 11 -9.84 4.18 30.14
CA ARG A 11 -9.07 3.17 29.40
C ARG A 11 -8.91 3.71 27.98
N SER A 12 -7.71 4.15 27.62
CA SER A 12 -7.40 4.48 26.25
C SER A 12 -7.57 3.20 25.43
N ILE A 13 -8.59 3.15 24.60
CA ILE A 13 -8.75 2.10 23.58
C ILE A 13 -7.66 2.40 22.55
N ARG A 14 -6.46 1.85 22.72
CA ARG A 14 -5.47 1.79 21.65
C ARG A 14 -6.04 0.82 20.63
N ILE A 15 -6.46 1.33 19.48
CA ILE A 15 -6.71 0.50 18.31
C ILE A 15 -5.31 0.18 17.77
N SER A 16 -4.69 -0.88 18.28
CA SER A 16 -3.39 -1.33 17.76
C SER A 16 -3.63 -2.16 16.50
N PRO A 17 -2.83 -1.99 15.46
CA PRO A 17 -2.89 -2.85 14.29
C PRO A 17 -2.80 -4.34 14.68
N ARG A 18 -3.60 -5.20 14.05
CA ARG A 18 -3.45 -6.65 14.22
C ARG A 18 -2.16 -7.09 13.54
N VAL A 19 -1.30 -7.80 14.24
CA VAL A 19 -0.04 -8.31 13.68
C VAL A 19 -0.14 -9.82 13.49
N THR A 20 0.18 -10.30 12.29
CA THR A 20 0.26 -11.73 11.99
C THR A 20 1.62 -12.04 11.36
N THR A 21 2.34 -12.98 11.98
CA THR A 21 3.65 -13.42 11.49
C THR A 21 3.54 -14.77 10.79
N PHE A 22 4.19 -14.88 9.64
CA PHE A 22 4.27 -16.09 8.82
C PHE A 22 5.71 -16.59 8.73
N PRO A 23 5.91 -17.93 8.54
CA PRO A 23 7.26 -18.47 8.47
C PRO A 23 8.15 -17.90 7.36
N THR A 24 7.54 -17.50 6.23
CA THR A 24 8.24 -16.98 5.05
C THR A 24 7.43 -15.87 4.37
N ASP A 25 8.09 -15.08 3.54
CA ASP A 25 7.48 -14.08 2.65
C ASP A 25 6.40 -14.70 1.75
N ARG A 26 6.67 -15.89 1.16
CA ARG A 26 5.69 -16.64 0.35
C ARG A 26 4.47 -17.06 1.17
N ALA A 27 4.65 -17.47 2.42
CA ALA A 27 3.53 -17.84 3.28
C ALA A 27 2.64 -16.62 3.59
N ALA A 28 3.24 -15.46 3.86
CA ALA A 28 2.52 -14.20 4.03
C ALA A 28 1.76 -13.79 2.75
N ALA A 29 2.42 -13.83 1.60
CA ALA A 29 1.84 -13.53 0.30
C ALA A 29 0.65 -14.44 -0.03
N ARG A 30 0.80 -15.76 0.20
CA ARG A 30 -0.27 -16.75 0.00
C ARG A 30 -1.46 -16.53 0.93
N ALA A 31 -1.22 -16.20 2.18
CA ALA A 31 -2.29 -15.89 3.13
C ALA A 31 -3.07 -14.64 2.71
N LEU A 32 -2.36 -13.58 2.27
CA LEU A 32 -2.99 -12.37 1.76
C LEU A 32 -3.76 -12.64 0.46
N ALA A 33 -3.21 -13.42 -0.48
CA ALA A 33 -3.91 -13.80 -1.71
C ALA A 33 -5.23 -14.51 -1.41
N ARG A 34 -5.24 -15.47 -0.48
CA ARG A 34 -6.47 -16.16 -0.04
C ARG A 34 -7.48 -15.21 0.58
N ARG A 35 -7.02 -14.24 1.39
CA ARG A 35 -7.89 -13.19 1.97
C ARG A 35 -8.53 -12.34 0.88
N ILE A 36 -7.77 -11.89 -0.13
CA ILE A 36 -8.29 -11.13 -1.26
C ILE A 36 -9.33 -11.96 -2.03
N VAL A 37 -9.03 -13.21 -2.35
CA VAL A 37 -9.96 -14.11 -3.05
C VAL A 37 -11.25 -14.33 -2.24
N ALA A 38 -11.14 -14.52 -0.93
CA ALA A 38 -12.31 -14.64 -0.06
C ALA A 38 -13.14 -13.34 -0.07
N ALA A 39 -12.51 -12.18 -0.03
CA ALA A 39 -13.20 -10.89 -0.10
C ALA A 39 -13.90 -10.70 -1.46
N VAL A 40 -13.25 -11.05 -2.58
CA VAL A 40 -13.84 -11.02 -3.93
C VAL A 40 -15.01 -12.00 -4.06
N THR A 41 -14.93 -13.17 -3.42
CA THR A 41 -16.03 -14.14 -3.42
C THR A 41 -17.26 -13.58 -2.70
N VAL A 42 -17.07 -12.85 -1.61
CA VAL A 42 -18.17 -12.20 -0.85
C VAL A 42 -18.68 -10.97 -1.58
N ASN A 43 -17.78 -10.15 -2.11
CA ASN A 43 -18.10 -8.95 -2.89
C ASN A 43 -17.37 -8.98 -4.25
N PRO A 44 -17.99 -9.46 -5.33
CA PRO A 44 -17.36 -9.47 -6.66
C PRO A 44 -16.99 -8.09 -7.21
N TRP A 45 -17.63 -7.02 -6.71
CA TRP A 45 -17.35 -5.63 -7.09
C TRP A 45 -16.30 -4.96 -6.20
N LEU A 46 -15.48 -5.75 -5.51
CA LEU A 46 -14.47 -5.26 -4.57
C LEU A 46 -13.57 -4.21 -5.24
N VAL A 47 -13.32 -3.12 -4.51
CA VAL A 47 -12.37 -2.08 -4.93
C VAL A 47 -11.06 -2.28 -4.17
N LEU A 48 -10.00 -2.62 -4.91
CA LEU A 48 -8.67 -2.91 -4.36
C LEU A 48 -7.70 -1.74 -4.59
N GLY A 49 -7.04 -1.31 -3.53
CA GLY A 49 -5.84 -0.48 -3.62
C GLY A 49 -4.60 -1.36 -3.66
N LEU A 50 -3.73 -1.20 -4.66
CA LEU A 50 -2.60 -2.09 -4.91
C LEU A 50 -1.26 -1.34 -4.96
N PRO A 51 -0.22 -1.82 -4.24
CA PRO A 51 1.13 -1.26 -4.28
C PRO A 51 1.94 -1.85 -5.43
N THR A 52 3.04 -1.19 -5.77
CA THR A 52 4.11 -1.75 -6.59
C THR A 52 5.32 -2.13 -5.73
N GLY A 53 6.42 -2.55 -6.36
CA GLY A 53 7.66 -2.91 -5.70
C GLY A 53 7.87 -4.41 -5.50
N ARG A 54 8.97 -4.78 -4.85
CA ARG A 54 9.40 -6.19 -4.76
C ARG A 54 8.52 -7.06 -3.88
N THR A 55 8.05 -6.54 -2.75
CA THR A 55 7.27 -7.30 -1.77
C THR A 55 5.95 -7.86 -2.33
N PRO A 56 5.12 -7.08 -3.08
CA PRO A 56 3.85 -7.58 -3.60
C PRO A 56 3.97 -8.53 -4.81
N VAL A 57 5.15 -8.71 -5.41
CA VAL A 57 5.31 -9.64 -6.56
C VAL A 57 4.87 -11.07 -6.21
N ALA A 58 5.24 -11.56 -5.03
CA ALA A 58 4.82 -12.88 -4.58
C ALA A 58 3.29 -12.97 -4.38
N LEU A 59 2.65 -11.90 -3.92
CA LEU A 59 1.19 -11.80 -3.81
C LEU A 59 0.54 -11.88 -5.21
N TYR A 60 1.04 -11.11 -6.18
CA TYR A 60 0.50 -11.09 -7.54
C TYR A 60 0.62 -12.44 -8.23
N HIS A 61 1.74 -13.11 -8.05
CA HIS A 61 1.93 -14.48 -8.54
C HIS A 61 0.92 -15.47 -7.92
N GLU A 62 0.65 -15.38 -6.63
CA GLU A 62 -0.35 -16.24 -5.97
C GLU A 62 -1.79 -15.93 -6.46
N LEU A 63 -2.15 -14.65 -6.68
CA LEU A 63 -3.44 -14.28 -7.25
C LEU A 63 -3.61 -14.81 -8.68
N ALA A 64 -2.58 -14.65 -9.53
CA ALA A 64 -2.54 -15.20 -10.88
C ALA A 64 -2.69 -16.72 -10.88
N THR A 65 -1.99 -17.40 -9.98
CA THR A 65 -2.09 -18.86 -9.82
C THR A 65 -3.49 -19.29 -9.41
N LEU A 66 -4.12 -18.61 -8.46
CA LEU A 66 -5.49 -18.91 -8.03
C LEU A 66 -6.50 -18.70 -9.17
N HIS A 67 -6.32 -17.63 -9.96
CA HIS A 67 -7.13 -17.36 -11.14
C HIS A 67 -6.97 -18.45 -12.21
N ALA A 68 -5.73 -18.77 -12.58
CA ALA A 68 -5.45 -19.80 -13.58
C ALA A 68 -6.01 -21.19 -13.23
N HIS A 69 -6.15 -21.49 -11.94
CA HIS A 69 -6.81 -22.72 -11.47
C HIS A 69 -8.34 -22.59 -11.31
N GLY A 70 -8.97 -21.52 -11.80
CA GLY A 70 -10.40 -21.29 -11.68
C GLY A 70 -10.92 -21.06 -10.26
N ARG A 71 -10.02 -20.69 -9.31
CA ARG A 71 -10.35 -20.49 -7.90
C ARG A 71 -10.65 -19.03 -7.55
N ALA A 72 -10.46 -18.11 -8.50
CA ALA A 72 -10.74 -16.69 -8.34
C ALA A 72 -11.23 -16.09 -9.67
N ASP A 73 -12.31 -15.34 -9.62
CA ASP A 73 -12.83 -14.53 -10.71
C ASP A 73 -12.72 -13.06 -10.34
N PHE A 74 -11.88 -12.31 -11.06
CA PHE A 74 -11.65 -10.89 -10.83
C PHE A 74 -12.34 -9.99 -11.85
N SER A 75 -13.23 -10.53 -12.71
CA SER A 75 -13.82 -9.81 -13.84
C SER A 75 -14.58 -8.53 -13.45
N ARG A 76 -15.08 -8.46 -12.22
CA ARG A 76 -15.84 -7.31 -11.69
C ARG A 76 -15.04 -6.45 -10.71
N VAL A 77 -13.83 -6.87 -10.34
CA VAL A 77 -12.96 -6.15 -9.42
C VAL A 77 -12.49 -4.84 -10.06
N THR A 78 -12.44 -3.78 -9.27
CA THR A 78 -11.85 -2.50 -9.66
C THR A 78 -10.55 -2.30 -8.87
N THR A 79 -9.49 -1.79 -9.53
CA THR A 79 -8.20 -1.57 -8.88
C THR A 79 -7.73 -0.13 -8.98
N PHE A 80 -7.08 0.34 -7.94
CA PHE A 80 -6.40 1.64 -7.87
C PHE A 80 -4.94 1.42 -7.44
N ASN A 81 -3.98 1.88 -8.24
CA ASN A 81 -2.58 1.87 -7.83
C ASN A 81 -2.25 3.09 -6.98
N LEU A 82 -1.34 2.93 -6.00
CA LEU A 82 -1.02 4.00 -5.04
C LEU A 82 -0.32 5.18 -5.67
N ASP A 83 0.51 4.93 -6.68
CA ASP A 83 1.47 5.88 -7.20
C ASP A 83 1.88 5.58 -8.65
N GLU A 84 2.50 6.56 -9.29
CA GLU A 84 3.13 6.44 -10.61
C GLU A 84 4.21 7.52 -10.76
N PHE A 85 5.26 7.22 -11.51
CA PHE A 85 6.30 8.20 -11.87
C PHE A 85 5.75 9.28 -12.78
N LEU A 86 6.12 10.53 -12.51
CA LEU A 86 5.79 11.68 -13.35
C LEU A 86 6.84 11.89 -14.43
N GLY A 87 6.42 12.24 -15.65
CA GLY A 87 7.29 12.55 -16.78
C GLY A 87 7.60 11.34 -17.68
N ILE A 88 6.98 10.17 -17.43
CA ILE A 88 7.09 9.00 -18.33
C ILE A 88 5.70 8.49 -18.74
N PRO A 89 5.55 8.00 -20.00
CA PRO A 89 4.28 7.46 -20.44
C PRO A 89 4.00 6.10 -19.78
N ALA A 90 2.72 5.74 -19.69
CA ALA A 90 2.25 4.47 -19.15
C ALA A 90 2.89 3.23 -19.84
N SER A 91 3.29 3.36 -21.12
CA SER A 91 3.97 2.32 -21.91
C SER A 91 5.47 2.20 -21.60
N HIS A 92 6.05 3.12 -20.82
CA HIS A 92 7.47 3.04 -20.47
C HIS A 92 7.73 1.80 -19.61
N PRO A 93 8.74 0.97 -19.92
CA PRO A 93 9.00 -0.29 -19.20
C PRO A 93 9.21 -0.13 -17.69
N GLY A 94 9.70 1.04 -17.27
CA GLY A 94 9.91 1.42 -15.86
C GLY A 94 8.68 2.01 -15.18
N SER A 95 7.55 2.25 -15.88
CA SER A 95 6.32 2.75 -15.24
C SER A 95 5.73 1.71 -14.30
N TYR A 96 5.02 2.17 -13.29
CA TYR A 96 4.30 1.27 -12.39
C TYR A 96 3.12 0.60 -13.08
N ARG A 97 2.54 1.25 -14.09
CA ARG A 97 1.56 0.60 -14.94
C ARG A 97 2.16 -0.61 -15.66
N ALA A 98 3.31 -0.46 -16.33
CA ALA A 98 3.98 -1.60 -17.00
C ALA A 98 4.41 -2.68 -16.00
N PHE A 99 4.78 -2.30 -14.78
CA PHE A 99 5.04 -3.24 -13.69
C PHE A 99 3.78 -4.07 -13.37
N MET A 100 2.64 -3.42 -13.19
CA MET A 100 1.39 -4.10 -12.83
C MET A 100 0.84 -4.98 -13.96
N GLU A 101 0.93 -4.53 -15.21
CA GLU A 101 0.56 -5.37 -16.36
C GLU A 101 1.40 -6.67 -16.32
N ARG A 102 2.71 -6.58 -16.24
CA ARG A 102 3.63 -7.73 -16.23
C ARG A 102 3.41 -8.69 -15.05
N HIS A 103 3.13 -8.19 -13.86
CA HIS A 103 3.10 -9.02 -12.65
C HIS A 103 1.70 -9.47 -12.25
N LEU A 104 0.64 -8.81 -12.71
CA LEU A 104 -0.72 -9.13 -12.34
C LEU A 104 -1.69 -9.13 -13.52
N PHE A 105 -1.84 -8.00 -14.23
CA PHE A 105 -2.99 -7.81 -15.11
C PHE A 105 -2.97 -8.66 -16.37
N ASP A 106 -1.79 -9.04 -16.88
CA ASP A 106 -1.65 -10.00 -17.99
C ASP A 106 -2.04 -11.44 -17.59
N HIS A 107 -2.23 -11.69 -16.27
CA HIS A 107 -2.45 -13.03 -15.74
C HIS A 107 -3.81 -13.22 -15.07
N VAL A 108 -4.65 -12.17 -15.01
CA VAL A 108 -5.98 -12.21 -14.39
C VAL A 108 -7.00 -11.51 -15.29
N ASN A 109 -8.29 -11.77 -15.05
CA ASN A 109 -9.36 -11.25 -15.90
C ASN A 109 -9.96 -9.91 -15.44
N ILE A 110 -9.18 -9.03 -14.80
CA ILE A 110 -9.65 -7.67 -14.51
C ILE A 110 -9.72 -6.89 -15.83
N ALA A 111 -10.88 -6.32 -16.14
CA ALA A 111 -11.08 -5.55 -17.36
C ALA A 111 -10.26 -4.24 -17.34
N ALA A 112 -9.76 -3.80 -18.50
CA ALA A 112 -8.86 -2.64 -18.59
C ALA A 112 -9.49 -1.34 -18.04
N GLU A 113 -10.79 -1.14 -18.26
CA GLU A 113 -11.55 0.02 -17.75
C GLU A 113 -11.73 0.05 -16.23
N ARG A 114 -11.40 -1.06 -15.56
CA ARG A 114 -11.43 -1.19 -14.09
C ARG A 114 -10.06 -1.08 -13.44
N ARG A 115 -9.00 -0.86 -14.23
CA ARG A 115 -7.61 -0.71 -13.77
C ARG A 115 -7.26 0.77 -13.75
N HIS A 116 -7.32 1.39 -12.59
CA HIS A 116 -7.07 2.83 -12.46
C HIS A 116 -5.64 3.10 -12.02
N PHE A 117 -5.00 4.00 -12.76
CA PHE A 117 -3.66 4.51 -12.52
C PHE A 117 -3.67 6.03 -12.51
N LEU A 118 -2.69 6.61 -11.86
CA LEU A 118 -2.29 7.98 -12.08
C LEU A 118 -1.59 8.09 -13.44
N ASP A 119 -1.87 9.14 -14.18
CA ASP A 119 -1.23 9.38 -15.48
C ASP A 119 0.07 10.16 -15.29
N GLY A 120 1.22 9.46 -15.41
CA GLY A 120 2.54 10.05 -15.34
C GLY A 120 2.87 11.02 -16.49
N SER A 121 2.04 11.07 -17.53
CA SER A 121 2.17 11.97 -18.68
C SER A 121 1.20 13.14 -18.63
N ALA A 122 0.41 13.29 -17.57
CA ALA A 122 -0.60 14.32 -17.47
C ALA A 122 0.02 15.73 -17.64
N PRO A 123 -0.55 16.59 -18.49
CA PRO A 123 -0.02 17.94 -18.70
C PRO A 123 -0.19 18.83 -17.46
N ASP A 124 -1.20 18.57 -16.64
CA ASP A 124 -1.42 19.20 -15.34
C ASP A 124 -1.46 18.11 -14.27
N PRO A 125 -0.35 17.87 -13.53
CA PRO A 125 -0.28 16.89 -12.46
C PRO A 125 -1.29 17.11 -11.33
N GLU A 126 -1.60 18.35 -11.02
CA GLU A 126 -2.54 18.71 -9.96
C GLU A 126 -3.98 18.37 -10.36
N ASP A 127 -4.35 18.61 -11.63
CA ASP A 127 -5.66 18.20 -12.14
C ASP A 127 -5.78 16.67 -12.21
N GLU A 128 -4.71 15.99 -12.55
CA GLU A 128 -4.66 14.54 -12.53
C GLU A 128 -4.87 13.99 -11.10
N CYS A 129 -4.22 14.57 -10.10
CA CYS A 129 -4.45 14.21 -8.71
C CYS A 129 -5.93 14.39 -8.31
N ARG A 130 -6.54 15.53 -8.71
CA ARG A 130 -7.97 15.79 -8.47
C ARG A 130 -8.87 14.80 -9.23
N ARG A 131 -8.54 14.45 -10.48
CA ARG A 131 -9.24 13.43 -11.26
C ARG A 131 -9.21 12.09 -10.55
N TYR A 132 -8.04 11.68 -10.07
CA TYR A 132 -7.84 10.40 -9.40
C TYR A 132 -8.67 10.29 -8.12
N GLU A 133 -8.67 11.32 -7.28
CA GLU A 133 -9.52 11.40 -6.08
C GLU A 133 -11.01 11.30 -6.43
N ARG A 134 -11.47 11.99 -7.49
CA ARG A 134 -12.86 11.88 -7.95
C ARG A 134 -13.20 10.47 -8.42
N THR A 135 -12.26 9.80 -9.10
CA THR A 135 -12.46 8.42 -9.58
C THR A 135 -12.56 7.42 -8.43
N ILE A 136 -11.72 7.56 -7.40
CA ILE A 136 -11.82 6.77 -6.15
C ILE A 136 -13.17 7.00 -5.48
N ALA A 137 -13.60 8.25 -5.36
CA ALA A 137 -14.89 8.58 -4.75
C ALA A 137 -16.09 8.02 -5.56
N ALA A 138 -16.04 8.11 -6.90
CA ALA A 138 -17.07 7.56 -7.79
C ALA A 138 -17.17 6.03 -7.72
N ALA A 139 -16.06 5.34 -7.41
CA ALA A 139 -16.04 3.89 -7.16
C ALA A 139 -16.58 3.51 -5.77
N GLY A 140 -16.96 4.48 -4.93
CA GLY A 140 -17.42 4.25 -3.56
C GLY A 140 -16.30 4.12 -2.53
N GLY A 141 -15.08 4.51 -2.88
CA GLY A 141 -13.86 4.37 -2.07
C GLY A 141 -13.18 3.01 -2.25
N ILE A 142 -12.10 2.80 -1.52
CA ILE A 142 -11.31 1.56 -1.55
C ILE A 142 -11.80 0.62 -0.44
N ASP A 143 -12.19 -0.60 -0.79
CA ASP A 143 -12.62 -1.61 0.19
C ASP A 143 -11.44 -2.23 0.93
N LEU A 144 -10.39 -2.59 0.20
CA LEU A 144 -9.18 -3.18 0.76
C LEU A 144 -7.94 -2.53 0.14
N GLN A 145 -7.18 -1.82 0.95
CA GLN A 145 -5.90 -1.23 0.56
C GLN A 145 -4.75 -2.14 0.97
N VAL A 146 -4.01 -2.65 0.01
CA VAL A 146 -2.74 -3.33 0.27
C VAL A 146 -1.62 -2.29 0.23
N LEU A 147 -0.73 -2.34 1.21
CA LEU A 147 0.44 -1.46 1.32
C LEU A 147 1.72 -2.29 1.43
N GLY A 148 2.77 -1.83 0.78
CA GLY A 148 4.14 -2.13 1.16
C GLY A 148 4.67 -1.05 2.11
N ILE A 149 5.90 -1.23 2.62
CA ILE A 149 6.56 -0.23 3.46
C ILE A 149 8.03 -0.05 3.04
N GLY A 150 8.47 1.19 2.97
CA GLY A 150 9.88 1.51 2.81
C GLY A 150 10.70 1.22 4.07
N THR A 151 12.01 1.13 3.96
CA THR A 151 12.90 0.94 5.12
C THR A 151 12.91 2.14 6.08
N ASN A 152 12.54 3.32 5.58
CA ASN A 152 12.36 4.55 6.35
C ASN A 152 10.90 4.77 6.82
N GLY A 153 9.99 3.81 6.53
CA GLY A 153 8.59 3.86 6.96
C GLY A 153 7.64 4.60 6.04
N HIS A 154 8.06 4.95 4.81
CA HIS A 154 7.13 5.49 3.82
C HIS A 154 6.11 4.46 3.35
N ILE A 155 4.92 4.93 2.97
CA ILE A 155 3.86 4.16 2.31
C ILE A 155 3.38 4.94 1.07
N GLY A 156 3.30 4.26 -0.10
CA GLY A 156 3.30 4.95 -1.39
C GLY A 156 4.57 5.79 -1.50
N PHE A 157 4.50 6.98 -2.07
CA PHE A 157 5.60 7.95 -2.02
C PHE A 157 5.43 9.00 -0.91
N ASN A 158 4.66 8.70 0.16
CA ASN A 158 4.62 9.54 1.35
C ASN A 158 5.88 9.31 2.18
N GLU A 159 6.92 10.09 1.90
CA GLU A 159 8.24 10.03 2.54
C GLU A 159 8.24 10.72 3.91
N PRO A 160 9.12 10.32 4.87
CA PRO A 160 9.35 11.07 6.09
C PRO A 160 9.64 12.55 5.81
N ALA A 161 8.83 13.44 6.40
CA ALA A 161 8.89 14.89 6.18
C ALA A 161 8.32 15.64 7.39
N HIS A 162 8.48 16.95 7.42
CA HIS A 162 7.90 17.80 8.47
C HIS A 162 6.35 17.78 8.39
N GLU A 163 5.83 17.73 7.16
CA GLU A 163 4.39 17.66 6.87
C GLU A 163 4.12 16.50 5.92
N LEU A 164 2.91 15.95 5.96
CA LEU A 164 2.45 14.90 5.06
C LEU A 164 1.20 15.35 4.30
N GLU A 165 1.20 15.09 3.01
CA GLU A 165 0.06 15.42 2.17
C GLU A 165 -1.14 14.51 2.46
N ALA A 166 -2.30 15.13 2.62
CA ALA A 166 -3.53 14.41 2.93
C ALA A 166 -4.15 13.72 1.72
N ARG A 167 -4.15 14.40 0.56
CA ARG A 167 -4.76 13.92 -0.68
C ARG A 167 -3.70 13.45 -1.67
N THR A 168 -4.13 12.85 -2.75
CA THR A 168 -3.27 12.52 -3.89
C THR A 168 -2.53 13.78 -4.35
N HIS A 169 -1.22 13.68 -4.53
CA HIS A 169 -0.33 14.82 -4.73
C HIS A 169 0.88 14.47 -5.59
N ARG A 170 1.55 15.49 -6.10
CA ARG A 170 2.88 15.43 -6.70
C ARG A 170 3.94 15.44 -5.61
N VAL A 171 4.97 14.59 -5.77
CA VAL A 171 6.06 14.48 -4.82
C VAL A 171 7.41 14.46 -5.52
N THR A 172 8.42 15.15 -4.95
CA THR A 172 9.81 15.02 -5.36
C THR A 172 10.44 13.83 -4.66
N LEU A 173 11.00 12.89 -5.43
CA LEU A 173 11.57 11.66 -4.91
C LEU A 173 12.97 11.89 -4.32
N LYS A 174 13.19 11.37 -3.12
CA LYS A 174 14.51 11.39 -2.48
C LYS A 174 15.52 10.52 -3.26
N PRO A 175 16.83 10.85 -3.22
CA PRO A 175 17.86 10.04 -3.89
C PRO A 175 17.83 8.56 -3.50
N GLU A 176 17.50 8.25 -2.24
CA GLU A 176 17.37 6.88 -1.73
C GLU A 176 16.24 6.13 -2.44
N THR A 177 15.09 6.79 -2.61
CA THR A 177 13.91 6.24 -3.30
C THR A 177 14.21 6.02 -4.78
N ARG A 178 14.89 6.95 -5.43
CA ARG A 178 15.35 6.75 -6.81
C ARG A 178 16.31 5.57 -6.91
N ARG A 179 17.29 5.44 -6.01
CA ARG A 179 18.21 4.26 -5.98
C ARG A 179 17.46 2.94 -5.78
N SER A 180 16.46 2.91 -4.91
CA SER A 180 15.68 1.68 -4.66
C SER A 180 14.82 1.24 -5.85
N ASN A 181 14.46 2.16 -6.73
CA ASN A 181 13.68 1.93 -7.95
C ASN A 181 14.55 1.77 -9.22
N ALA A 182 15.88 1.90 -9.12
CA ALA A 182 16.79 1.84 -10.26
C ALA A 182 16.65 0.55 -11.09
N SER A 183 16.28 -0.57 -10.46
CA SER A 183 16.07 -1.84 -11.16
C SER A 183 14.97 -1.79 -12.24
N LEU A 184 14.01 -0.89 -12.13
CA LEU A 184 12.99 -0.65 -13.16
C LEU A 184 13.54 0.14 -14.36
N PHE A 185 14.72 0.76 -14.20
CA PHE A 185 15.41 1.58 -15.17
C PHE A 185 16.81 1.02 -15.49
N ASN A 186 16.90 -0.29 -15.70
CA ASN A 186 18.12 -1.01 -16.05
C ASN A 186 19.29 -0.81 -15.05
N GLY A 187 18.98 -0.54 -13.79
CA GLY A 187 19.95 -0.28 -12.73
C GLY A 187 20.43 1.18 -12.64
N ASP A 188 19.96 2.05 -13.52
CA ASP A 188 20.34 3.46 -13.53
C ASP A 188 19.42 4.31 -12.67
N ALA A 189 19.88 4.72 -11.49
CA ALA A 189 19.16 5.61 -10.60
C ALA A 189 18.98 7.03 -11.17
N ALA A 190 19.83 7.46 -12.11
CA ALA A 190 19.69 8.78 -12.75
C ALA A 190 18.51 8.80 -13.75
N ALA A 191 18.23 7.64 -14.36
CA ALA A 191 17.10 7.48 -15.27
C ALA A 191 15.74 7.40 -14.55
N VAL A 192 15.70 7.13 -13.23
CA VAL A 192 14.45 7.18 -12.46
C VAL A 192 13.94 8.60 -12.42
N PRO A 193 12.68 8.89 -12.81
CA PRO A 193 12.12 10.24 -12.74
C PRO A 193 12.31 10.88 -11.36
N PRO A 194 12.59 12.18 -11.31
CA PRO A 194 12.78 12.89 -10.04
C PRO A 194 11.48 13.12 -9.28
N GLU A 195 10.33 12.92 -9.93
CA GLU A 195 9.02 13.20 -9.38
C GLU A 195 8.04 12.06 -9.63
N ALA A 196 7.01 12.02 -8.81
CA ALA A 196 5.93 11.05 -8.91
C ALA A 196 4.59 11.67 -8.47
N LEU A 197 3.51 10.96 -8.76
CA LEU A 197 2.18 11.19 -8.19
C LEU A 197 1.89 10.09 -7.19
N SER A 198 1.32 10.42 -6.04
CA SER A 198 1.04 9.44 -4.98
C SER A 198 -0.27 9.73 -4.27
N MET A 199 -1.02 8.69 -3.91
CA MET A 199 -2.10 8.82 -2.93
C MET A 199 -1.53 9.39 -1.63
N GLY A 200 -2.19 10.41 -1.07
CA GLY A 200 -1.82 10.99 0.21
C GLY A 200 -2.35 10.20 1.39
N MET A 201 -1.92 10.58 2.58
CA MET A 201 -2.19 9.85 3.82
C MET A 201 -3.67 9.68 4.11
N ALA A 202 -4.49 10.73 3.94
CA ALA A 202 -5.93 10.62 4.20
C ALA A 202 -6.65 9.78 3.12
N THR A 203 -6.17 9.78 1.86
CA THR A 203 -6.70 8.93 0.81
C THR A 203 -6.49 7.46 1.16
N ILE A 204 -5.29 7.10 1.61
CA ILE A 204 -4.95 5.75 2.08
C ILE A 204 -5.80 5.37 3.30
N LEU A 205 -5.85 6.24 4.32
CA LEU A 205 -6.56 5.98 5.59
C LEU A 205 -8.09 5.95 5.46
N ARG A 206 -8.66 6.37 4.32
CA ARG A 206 -10.10 6.24 4.05
C ARG A 206 -10.51 4.88 3.52
N ALA A 207 -9.58 3.99 3.19
CA ALA A 207 -9.91 2.62 2.83
C ALA A 207 -10.70 1.96 3.97
N ARG A 208 -11.61 1.03 3.65
CA ARG A 208 -12.40 0.34 4.68
C ARG A 208 -11.56 -0.63 5.50
N SER A 209 -10.60 -1.29 4.87
CA SER A 209 -9.63 -2.18 5.51
C SER A 209 -8.26 -1.96 4.88
N ILE A 210 -7.21 -2.06 5.69
CA ILE A 210 -5.83 -1.91 5.24
C ILE A 210 -5.01 -3.14 5.61
N VAL A 211 -4.20 -3.61 4.67
CA VAL A 211 -3.19 -4.63 4.93
C VAL A 211 -1.81 -4.06 4.62
N LEU A 212 -0.96 -3.99 5.63
CA LEU A 212 0.45 -3.70 5.46
C LEU A 212 1.22 -5.02 5.33
N LEU A 213 1.78 -5.29 4.15
CA LEU A 213 2.63 -6.45 3.90
C LEU A 213 4.09 -6.02 3.97
N ALA A 214 4.84 -6.56 4.94
CA ALA A 214 6.26 -6.29 5.09
C ALA A 214 7.06 -7.58 5.25
N THR A 215 8.13 -7.74 4.47
CA THR A 215 8.96 -8.94 4.46
C THR A 215 10.44 -8.59 4.45
N GLY A 216 11.23 -9.46 5.08
CA GLY A 216 12.67 -9.35 5.15
C GLY A 216 13.19 -8.50 6.32
N ARG A 217 14.36 -8.89 6.82
CA ARG A 217 15.03 -8.31 8.02
C ARG A 217 15.23 -6.79 7.93
N SER A 218 15.45 -6.24 6.72
CA SER A 218 15.62 -4.79 6.52
C SER A 218 14.40 -3.97 6.94
N LYS A 219 13.21 -4.60 7.09
CA LYS A 219 11.97 -3.95 7.52
C LYS A 219 11.74 -4.02 9.03
N ALA A 220 12.45 -4.88 9.77
CA ALA A 220 12.19 -5.16 11.19
C ALA A 220 12.22 -3.89 12.06
N GLY A 221 13.17 -2.98 11.82
CA GLY A 221 13.28 -1.74 12.61
C GLY A 221 12.14 -0.75 12.35
N CYS A 222 11.69 -0.59 11.10
CA CYS A 222 10.58 0.31 10.84
C CYS A 222 9.24 -0.33 11.23
N VAL A 223 9.08 -1.65 11.08
CA VAL A 223 7.87 -2.38 11.51
C VAL A 223 7.68 -2.26 13.02
N GLU A 224 8.74 -2.45 13.81
CA GLU A 224 8.69 -2.27 15.26
C GLU A 224 8.18 -0.88 15.63
N ARG A 225 8.74 0.17 15.01
CA ARG A 225 8.32 1.56 15.23
C ARG A 225 6.87 1.84 14.77
N VAL A 226 6.43 1.21 13.69
CA VAL A 226 5.03 1.33 13.19
C VAL A 226 4.04 0.73 14.18
N VAL A 227 4.37 -0.40 14.79
CA VAL A 227 3.46 -1.13 15.69
C VAL A 227 3.50 -0.55 17.11
N ASN A 228 4.68 -0.27 17.63
CA ASN A 228 4.90 0.08 19.05
C ASN A 228 5.29 1.55 19.28
N GLY A 229 5.76 2.23 18.24
CA GLY A 229 6.26 3.60 18.35
C GLY A 229 5.16 4.67 18.38
N PRO A 230 5.54 5.94 18.58
CA PRO A 230 4.61 7.05 18.53
C PRO A 230 4.17 7.37 17.09
N LEU A 231 3.06 8.09 16.96
CA LEU A 231 2.64 8.71 15.72
C LEU A 231 3.61 9.86 15.39
N THR A 232 4.19 9.81 14.20
CA THR A 232 5.12 10.85 13.74
C THR A 232 5.18 10.92 12.23
N THR A 233 5.35 12.13 11.70
CA THR A 233 5.57 12.35 10.25
C THR A 233 6.94 11.84 9.79
N ASP A 234 7.88 11.61 10.70
CA ASP A 234 9.16 10.92 10.44
C ASP A 234 9.00 9.42 10.20
N LEU A 235 7.79 8.91 10.33
CA LEU A 235 7.42 7.52 10.06
C LEU A 235 5.98 7.48 9.54
N PRO A 236 5.72 7.81 8.26
CA PRO A 236 4.36 7.94 7.73
C PRO A 236 3.47 6.73 8.00
N ALA A 237 4.02 5.51 7.93
CA ALA A 237 3.29 4.29 8.26
C ALA A 237 2.81 4.23 9.73
N SER A 238 3.34 5.05 10.65
CA SER A 238 2.84 5.12 12.03
C SER A 238 1.37 5.57 12.11
N PHE A 239 0.90 6.35 11.13
CA PHE A 239 -0.47 6.82 11.05
C PHE A 239 -1.48 5.68 10.81
N LEU A 240 -1.03 4.49 10.41
CA LEU A 240 -1.88 3.31 10.32
C LEU A 240 -2.47 2.92 11.69
N GLN A 241 -1.83 3.31 12.80
CA GLN A 241 -2.36 3.12 14.15
C GLN A 241 -3.67 3.90 14.41
N LEU A 242 -4.01 4.90 13.59
CA LEU A 242 -5.27 5.65 13.67
C LEU A 242 -6.42 4.97 12.93
N HIS A 243 -6.14 3.98 12.10
CA HIS A 243 -7.16 3.32 11.31
C HIS A 243 -7.77 2.15 12.08
N HIS A 244 -9.09 2.00 12.00
CA HIS A 244 -9.87 1.04 12.79
C HIS A 244 -9.67 -0.43 12.37
N ASP A 245 -9.25 -0.71 11.13
CA ASP A 245 -9.09 -2.05 10.58
C ASP A 245 -7.80 -2.19 9.79
N VAL A 246 -6.69 -2.43 10.50
CA VAL A 246 -5.35 -2.64 9.94
C VAL A 246 -4.82 -4.01 10.34
N ASP A 247 -4.38 -4.77 9.34
CA ASP A 247 -3.59 -5.98 9.53
C ASP A 247 -2.15 -5.76 9.04
N VAL A 248 -1.20 -6.02 9.91
CA VAL A 248 0.24 -6.02 9.59
C VAL A 248 0.67 -7.48 9.40
N MET A 249 0.88 -7.88 8.14
CA MET A 249 1.28 -9.22 7.75
C MET A 249 2.78 -9.26 7.49
N LEU A 250 3.49 -10.07 8.25
CA LEU A 250 4.95 -10.11 8.29
C LEU A 250 5.48 -11.51 8.02
N ASP A 251 6.68 -11.61 7.45
CA ASP A 251 7.48 -12.82 7.63
C ASP A 251 8.25 -12.76 8.96
N THR A 252 8.79 -13.89 9.40
CA THR A 252 9.58 -14.00 10.63
C THR A 252 10.73 -12.99 10.68
N ALA A 253 11.37 -12.72 9.54
CA ALA A 253 12.51 -11.81 9.47
C ALA A 253 12.09 -10.33 9.66
N ALA A 254 10.92 -9.93 9.15
CA ALA A 254 10.39 -8.58 9.36
C ALA A 254 9.83 -8.39 10.78
N ALA A 255 9.41 -9.47 11.44
CA ALA A 255 8.89 -9.48 12.81
C ALA A 255 9.98 -9.55 13.90
N GLU A 256 11.26 -9.71 13.53
CA GLU A 256 12.37 -10.04 14.45
C GLU A 256 12.49 -9.08 15.64
N LYS A 257 12.12 -7.83 15.48
CA LYS A 257 12.20 -6.79 16.53
C LYS A 257 10.88 -6.56 17.27
N LEU A 258 9.80 -7.19 16.86
CA LEU A 258 8.59 -7.22 17.66
C LEU A 258 8.82 -8.18 18.80
N GLY A 259 8.78 -7.71 20.07
CA GLY A 259 8.90 -8.56 21.24
C GLY A 259 7.95 -9.76 21.15
N THR A 260 8.36 -10.91 21.63
CA THR A 260 7.45 -12.04 21.83
C THR A 260 6.34 -11.61 22.78
N ALA A 261 5.10 -11.52 22.23
CA ALA A 261 3.92 -11.25 23.05
C ALA A 261 3.64 -12.42 23.98
#